data_c29c1469e3e4917032ac95fa2b13f9db
#
_entry.id   c29c1469e3e4917032ac95fa2b13f9db
#
_cell.length_a   1.000
_cell.length_b   1.000
_cell.length_c   1.000
_cell.angle_alpha   90.00
_cell.angle_beta   90.00
_cell.angle_gamma   90.00
#
_symmetry.space_group_name_H-M   'P 1'
#
loop_
_entity.id
_entity.type
_entity.pdbx_description
1 polymer ?
#
loop_
_entity_poly.entity_id
_entity_poly.type
_entity_poly.pdbx_seq_one_letter_code
_entity_poly.pdbx_strand_id
1 'polypeptide(L)'
;AEVKPEKDCYSCHKNDDQHSGRYGEKCDSCHTEKGWKHANFDHDKNTKFPLKGKHSKLACSACHRGELDKEDLAMECHSCHLSDDVHQGQEGKQCQRCHQESSWSERVVFDHDLTRFPLLGMHASAPCEECHMSAAFQDTESECNACHKEDDEHKASLGPACQLCHNPNDWGIWLFEHDTQTDFKLDGA
;
A
#
# COMPACT_ATOMS: atom_id res chain seq x y z
N ALA A 1 -7.47 -3.28 -64.55
CA ALA A 1 -6.97 -3.92 -63.33
C ALA A 1 -7.86 -3.38 -62.20
N GLU A 2 -8.68 -4.25 -61.58
CA GLU A 2 -9.41 -3.93 -60.36
C GLU A 2 -8.37 -3.85 -59.23
N VAL A 3 -8.19 -2.65 -58.70
CA VAL A 3 -7.40 -2.45 -57.50
C VAL A 3 -8.26 -2.96 -56.33
N LYS A 4 -7.88 -4.11 -55.76
CA LYS A 4 -8.49 -4.60 -54.53
C LYS A 4 -8.22 -3.56 -53.45
N PRO A 5 -9.27 -3.02 -52.77
CA PRO A 5 -9.02 -2.10 -51.67
C PRO A 5 -8.21 -2.81 -50.56
N GLU A 6 -7.26 -2.09 -50.01
CA GLU A 6 -6.58 -2.53 -48.80
C GLU A 6 -7.63 -2.79 -47.70
N LYS A 7 -7.43 -3.86 -46.92
CA LYS A 7 -8.44 -4.32 -45.97
C LYS A 7 -8.28 -3.69 -44.57
N ASP A 8 -7.29 -2.82 -44.38
CA ASP A 8 -7.09 -2.14 -43.13
C ASP A 8 -7.96 -0.86 -43.02
N CYS A 9 -8.41 -0.55 -41.83
CA CYS A 9 -9.29 0.59 -41.59
C CYS A 9 -8.58 1.92 -41.84
N TYR A 10 -7.28 1.98 -41.48
CA TYR A 10 -6.50 3.22 -41.52
C TYR A 10 -6.30 3.76 -42.94
N SER A 11 -6.14 2.90 -43.94
CA SER A 11 -5.98 3.30 -45.36
C SER A 11 -7.07 4.25 -45.84
N CYS A 12 -8.29 4.08 -45.35
CA CYS A 12 -9.44 4.91 -45.73
C CYS A 12 -9.81 5.94 -44.66
N HIS A 13 -9.66 5.61 -43.38
CA HIS A 13 -10.16 6.39 -42.25
C HIS A 13 -9.10 7.16 -41.46
N LYS A 14 -7.87 7.32 -41.98
CA LYS A 14 -6.80 8.05 -41.28
C LYS A 14 -7.16 9.50 -40.91
N ASN A 15 -8.02 10.14 -41.72
CA ASN A 15 -8.46 11.51 -41.47
C ASN A 15 -9.58 11.58 -40.41
N ASP A 16 -10.21 10.45 -40.10
CA ASP A 16 -11.26 10.32 -39.09
C ASP A 16 -10.69 9.95 -37.73
N ASP A 17 -9.38 9.69 -37.65
CA ASP A 17 -8.70 9.28 -36.42
C ASP A 17 -8.69 10.38 -35.34
N GLN A 18 -9.54 10.25 -34.34
CA GLN A 18 -9.64 11.16 -33.20
C GLN A 18 -8.40 11.11 -32.29
N HIS A 19 -7.59 10.07 -32.41
CA HIS A 19 -6.39 9.87 -31.60
C HIS A 19 -5.13 10.49 -32.23
N SER A 20 -5.23 10.95 -33.47
CA SER A 20 -4.13 11.57 -34.24
C SER A 20 -2.89 10.66 -34.32
N GLY A 21 -3.11 9.36 -34.59
CA GLY A 21 -2.08 8.34 -34.74
C GLY A 21 -1.52 7.81 -33.39
N ARG A 22 -1.91 8.39 -32.26
CA ARG A 22 -1.33 8.06 -30.93
C ARG A 22 -1.45 6.59 -30.56
N TYR A 23 -2.54 5.95 -30.92
CA TYR A 23 -2.81 4.55 -30.57
C TYR A 23 -2.52 3.58 -31.72
N GLY A 24 -1.76 4.02 -32.75
CA GLY A 24 -1.36 3.20 -33.87
C GLY A 24 -2.46 3.05 -34.95
N GLU A 25 -2.16 2.26 -35.97
CA GLU A 25 -3.01 2.12 -37.15
C GLU A 25 -3.94 0.90 -37.14
N LYS A 26 -3.78 0.02 -36.12
CA LYS A 26 -4.60 -1.20 -35.97
C LYS A 26 -5.90 -0.93 -35.24
N CYS A 27 -6.80 -0.22 -35.87
CA CYS A 27 -8.06 0.22 -35.27
C CYS A 27 -8.94 -0.93 -34.79
N ASP A 28 -8.91 -2.08 -35.48
CA ASP A 28 -9.65 -3.30 -35.17
C ASP A 28 -9.17 -4.00 -33.90
N SER A 29 -7.98 -3.65 -33.37
CA SER A 29 -7.52 -4.15 -32.06
C SER A 29 -8.33 -3.60 -30.88
N CYS A 30 -8.97 -2.44 -31.07
CA CYS A 30 -9.74 -1.76 -30.04
C CYS A 30 -11.21 -1.51 -30.44
N HIS A 31 -11.50 -1.34 -31.73
CA HIS A 31 -12.81 -0.99 -32.24
C HIS A 31 -13.44 -2.11 -33.07
N THR A 32 -14.77 -2.09 -33.16
CA THR A 32 -15.52 -2.95 -34.09
C THR A 32 -16.38 -2.10 -35.01
N GLU A 33 -16.72 -2.63 -36.18
CA GLU A 33 -17.60 -1.97 -37.15
C GLU A 33 -18.98 -1.61 -36.55
N LYS A 34 -19.42 -2.33 -35.52
CA LYS A 34 -20.71 -2.12 -34.85
C LYS A 34 -20.66 -1.13 -33.69
N GLY A 35 -19.48 -0.86 -33.16
CA GLY A 35 -19.33 -0.07 -31.95
C GLY A 35 -18.09 0.84 -31.95
N TRP A 36 -17.93 1.65 -33.02
CA TRP A 36 -16.78 2.52 -33.17
C TRP A 36 -16.52 3.51 -32.02
N LYS A 37 -17.59 3.96 -31.36
CA LYS A 37 -17.48 4.89 -30.22
C LYS A 37 -16.96 4.28 -28.92
N HIS A 38 -16.90 2.97 -28.84
CA HIS A 38 -16.48 2.24 -27.65
C HIS A 38 -15.30 1.34 -27.99
N ALA A 39 -14.20 1.53 -27.28
CA ALA A 39 -13.07 0.63 -27.37
C ALA A 39 -13.35 -0.65 -26.54
N ASN A 40 -13.10 -1.82 -27.14
CA ASN A 40 -13.30 -3.13 -26.51
C ASN A 40 -11.97 -3.81 -26.17
N PHE A 41 -10.93 -3.05 -25.85
CA PHE A 41 -9.66 -3.60 -25.46
C PHE A 41 -9.71 -4.13 -24.03
N ASP A 42 -9.37 -5.38 -23.87
CA ASP A 42 -9.38 -6.09 -22.57
C ASP A 42 -7.94 -6.23 -22.05
N HIS A 43 -7.57 -5.39 -21.09
CA HIS A 43 -6.23 -5.41 -20.48
C HIS A 43 -5.94 -6.71 -19.75
N ASP A 44 -6.96 -7.33 -19.14
CA ASP A 44 -6.78 -8.55 -18.34
C ASP A 44 -6.36 -9.74 -19.22
N LYS A 45 -6.81 -9.73 -20.49
CA LYS A 45 -6.46 -10.79 -21.45
C LYS A 45 -5.25 -10.49 -22.31
N ASN A 46 -5.02 -9.21 -22.61
CA ASN A 46 -4.08 -8.82 -23.65
C ASN A 46 -2.81 -8.19 -23.11
N THR A 47 -2.72 -7.91 -21.80
CA THR A 47 -1.56 -7.27 -21.20
C THR A 47 -1.10 -7.96 -19.90
N LYS A 48 0.06 -7.57 -19.40
CA LYS A 48 0.56 -7.99 -18.10
C LYS A 48 0.04 -7.10 -16.94
N PHE A 49 -0.71 -6.05 -17.25
CA PHE A 49 -1.26 -5.10 -16.28
C PHE A 49 -2.80 -5.12 -16.34
N PRO A 50 -3.44 -5.99 -15.58
CA PRO A 50 -4.90 -6.02 -15.49
C PRO A 50 -5.42 -4.75 -14.80
N LEU A 51 -6.52 -4.17 -15.33
CA LEU A 51 -7.11 -2.96 -14.77
C LEU A 51 -8.11 -3.32 -13.67
N LYS A 52 -7.64 -3.30 -12.43
CA LYS A 52 -8.45 -3.60 -11.25
C LYS A 52 -8.86 -2.35 -10.47
N GLY A 53 -9.87 -2.49 -9.63
CA GLY A 53 -10.31 -1.44 -8.70
C GLY A 53 -10.57 -0.11 -9.38
N LYS A 54 -9.91 0.95 -8.94
CA LYS A 54 -10.06 2.29 -9.51
C LYS A 54 -9.48 2.42 -10.92
N HIS A 55 -8.47 1.62 -11.26
CA HIS A 55 -7.86 1.65 -12.58
C HIS A 55 -8.83 1.23 -13.70
N SER A 56 -9.78 0.35 -13.43
CA SER A 56 -10.76 -0.12 -14.42
C SER A 56 -11.69 0.97 -14.93
N LYS A 57 -11.73 2.12 -14.28
CA LYS A 57 -12.58 3.27 -14.63
C LYS A 57 -11.83 4.42 -15.31
N LEU A 58 -10.52 4.26 -15.50
CA LEU A 58 -9.70 5.31 -16.11
C LEU A 58 -9.83 5.30 -17.63
N ALA A 59 -9.72 6.48 -18.23
CA ALA A 59 -9.57 6.60 -19.66
C ALA A 59 -8.17 6.13 -20.10
N CYS A 60 -8.05 5.61 -21.33
CA CYS A 60 -6.76 5.15 -21.87
C CYS A 60 -5.65 6.19 -21.74
N SER A 61 -5.97 7.46 -21.98
CA SER A 61 -5.04 8.59 -21.90
C SER A 61 -4.55 8.92 -20.49
N ALA A 62 -5.12 8.33 -19.45
CA ALA A 62 -4.61 8.50 -18.09
C ALA A 62 -3.22 7.84 -17.93
N CYS A 63 -3.00 6.74 -18.65
CA CYS A 63 -1.75 6.00 -18.66
C CYS A 63 -0.98 6.17 -19.97
N HIS A 64 -1.68 6.04 -21.10
CA HIS A 64 -1.08 6.09 -22.44
C HIS A 64 -1.05 7.52 -22.97
N ARG A 65 0.11 8.16 -22.86
CA ARG A 65 0.31 9.57 -23.27
C ARG A 65 1.05 9.74 -24.58
N GLY A 66 1.73 8.71 -25.05
CA GLY A 66 2.48 8.65 -26.30
C GLY A 66 1.89 7.67 -27.31
N GLU A 67 2.75 7.14 -28.18
CA GLU A 67 2.40 6.09 -29.14
C GLU A 67 2.48 4.73 -28.45
N LEU A 68 1.39 3.94 -28.48
CA LEU A 68 1.25 2.68 -27.74
C LEU A 68 2.37 1.66 -27.99
N ASP A 69 2.83 1.58 -29.23
CA ASP A 69 3.88 0.65 -29.65
C ASP A 69 5.30 1.12 -29.28
N LYS A 70 5.42 2.36 -28.79
CA LYS A 70 6.69 2.97 -28.35
C LYS A 70 6.72 3.24 -26.85
N GLU A 71 5.61 3.08 -26.14
CA GLU A 71 5.53 3.29 -24.70
C GLU A 71 5.86 1.99 -23.95
N ASP A 72 6.88 2.05 -23.11
CA ASP A 72 7.16 1.03 -22.10
C ASP A 72 6.71 1.58 -20.74
N LEU A 73 5.46 1.27 -20.38
CA LEU A 73 4.89 1.71 -19.10
C LEU A 73 5.36 0.79 -17.98
N ALA A 74 5.97 1.38 -16.98
CA ALA A 74 6.29 0.66 -15.75
C ALA A 74 5.01 0.18 -15.05
N MET A 75 5.09 -1.02 -14.46
CA MET A 75 3.93 -1.70 -13.88
C MET A 75 3.86 -1.58 -12.35
N GLU A 76 4.90 -1.05 -11.73
CA GLU A 76 4.97 -0.88 -10.28
C GLU A 76 4.15 0.35 -9.84
N CYS A 77 3.42 0.21 -8.75
CA CYS A 77 2.59 1.29 -8.19
C CYS A 77 3.35 2.61 -8.04
N HIS A 78 4.55 2.54 -7.47
CA HIS A 78 5.45 3.66 -7.24
C HIS A 78 5.79 4.44 -8.52
N SER A 79 5.85 3.81 -9.68
CA SER A 79 6.25 4.47 -10.94
C SER A 79 5.24 5.52 -11.41
N CYS A 80 3.98 5.36 -11.02
CA CYS A 80 2.91 6.31 -11.33
C CYS A 80 2.50 7.13 -10.10
N HIS A 81 2.57 6.53 -8.89
CA HIS A 81 2.06 7.09 -7.64
C HIS A 81 3.15 7.63 -6.72
N LEU A 82 4.34 7.96 -7.23
CA LEU A 82 5.44 8.51 -6.43
C LEU A 82 5.04 9.79 -5.67
N SER A 83 4.26 10.66 -6.32
CA SER A 83 3.78 11.90 -5.69
C SER A 83 2.69 11.70 -4.65
N ASP A 84 2.06 10.53 -4.65
CA ASP A 84 0.98 10.19 -3.72
C ASP A 84 1.51 9.46 -2.48
N ASP A 85 2.82 9.16 -2.44
CA ASP A 85 3.47 8.44 -1.35
C ASP A 85 3.62 9.32 -0.10
N VAL A 86 2.66 9.20 0.81
CA VAL A 86 2.65 9.90 2.10
C VAL A 86 3.77 9.40 3.04
N HIS A 87 4.29 8.19 2.80
CA HIS A 87 5.37 7.60 3.59
C HIS A 87 6.78 8.09 3.17
N GLN A 88 6.86 8.91 2.13
CA GLN A 88 8.12 9.49 1.63
C GLN A 88 9.21 8.45 1.34
N GLY A 89 8.81 7.27 0.88
CA GLY A 89 9.69 6.16 0.51
C GLY A 89 10.13 5.27 1.68
N GLN A 90 9.76 5.58 2.92
CA GLN A 90 10.21 4.83 4.11
C GLN A 90 9.70 3.38 4.13
N GLU A 91 8.48 3.14 3.61
CA GLU A 91 7.89 1.80 3.54
C GLU A 91 8.29 1.02 2.27
N GLY A 92 9.19 1.60 1.46
CA GLY A 92 9.68 1.00 0.22
C GLY A 92 8.67 1.08 -0.92
N LYS A 93 8.90 0.30 -1.98
CA LYS A 93 8.17 0.40 -3.25
C LYS A 93 7.07 -0.64 -3.44
N GLN A 94 6.92 -1.57 -2.49
CA GLN A 94 5.96 -2.67 -2.60
C GLN A 94 4.61 -2.32 -1.98
N CYS A 95 3.99 -1.26 -2.46
CA CYS A 95 2.74 -0.69 -1.94
C CYS A 95 1.60 -1.72 -1.85
N GLN A 96 1.57 -2.70 -2.76
CA GLN A 96 0.58 -3.77 -2.82
C GLN A 96 0.63 -4.74 -1.61
N ARG A 97 1.68 -4.67 -0.77
CA ARG A 97 1.74 -5.46 0.46
C ARG A 97 0.74 -4.98 1.51
N CYS A 98 0.42 -3.70 1.48
CA CYS A 98 -0.47 -3.05 2.45
C CYS A 98 -1.73 -2.46 1.80
N HIS A 99 -1.64 -2.00 0.55
CA HIS A 99 -2.70 -1.30 -0.15
C HIS A 99 -3.31 -2.11 -1.29
N GLN A 100 -4.51 -1.73 -1.71
CA GLN A 100 -5.25 -2.35 -2.80
C GLN A 100 -5.63 -1.30 -3.86
N GLU A 101 -5.83 -1.75 -5.12
CA GLU A 101 -6.22 -0.86 -6.22
C GLU A 101 -7.61 -0.23 -6.06
N SER A 102 -8.40 -0.71 -5.11
CA SER A 102 -9.71 -0.13 -4.76
C SER A 102 -9.60 1.11 -3.89
N SER A 103 -8.61 1.16 -2.99
CA SER A 103 -8.41 2.28 -2.06
C SER A 103 -7.04 2.20 -1.41
N TRP A 104 -6.44 3.36 -1.14
CA TRP A 104 -5.21 3.49 -0.36
C TRP A 104 -5.44 3.34 1.16
N SER A 105 -6.62 3.69 1.65
CA SER A 105 -6.92 3.74 3.10
C SER A 105 -7.82 2.61 3.58
N GLU A 106 -8.61 1.99 2.69
CA GLU A 106 -9.48 0.89 3.08
C GLU A 106 -8.69 -0.42 3.14
N ARG A 107 -8.81 -1.13 4.26
CA ARG A 107 -8.20 -2.44 4.49
C ARG A 107 -6.67 -2.44 4.35
N VAL A 108 -6.03 -1.48 4.97
CA VAL A 108 -4.59 -1.57 5.17
C VAL A 108 -4.33 -2.80 6.04
N VAL A 109 -3.65 -3.79 5.49
CA VAL A 109 -3.28 -5.02 6.20
C VAL A 109 -1.81 -4.91 6.56
N PHE A 110 -1.55 -4.69 7.84
CA PHE A 110 -0.20 -4.69 8.39
C PHE A 110 -0.15 -5.61 9.60
N ASP A 111 0.83 -6.49 9.63
CA ASP A 111 1.02 -7.46 10.70
C ASP A 111 2.16 -7.00 11.62
N HIS A 112 1.80 -6.49 12.79
CA HIS A 112 2.74 -6.04 13.81
C HIS A 112 3.53 -7.19 14.46
N ASP A 113 3.06 -8.43 14.36
CA ASP A 113 3.80 -9.59 14.89
C ASP A 113 5.14 -9.80 14.16
N LEU A 114 5.28 -9.19 12.98
CA LEU A 114 6.53 -9.20 12.21
C LEU A 114 7.45 -8.00 12.52
N THR A 115 7.08 -7.16 13.47
CA THR A 115 7.83 -5.95 13.86
C THR A 115 8.58 -6.13 15.17
N ARG A 116 9.33 -5.08 15.57
CA ARG A 116 9.97 -5.01 16.89
C ARG A 116 8.98 -4.82 18.05
N PHE A 117 7.73 -4.44 17.72
CA PHE A 117 6.69 -4.17 18.71
C PHE A 117 5.39 -4.91 18.31
N PRO A 118 5.27 -6.20 18.62
CA PRO A 118 4.01 -6.92 18.46
C PRO A 118 2.91 -6.28 19.32
N LEU A 119 1.71 -6.12 18.75
CA LEU A 119 0.59 -5.53 19.49
C LEU A 119 -0.05 -6.57 20.41
N LEU A 120 0.45 -6.61 21.64
CA LEU A 120 -0.03 -7.53 22.67
C LEU A 120 -0.99 -6.83 23.64
N GLY A 121 -1.96 -7.59 24.18
CA GLY A 121 -2.88 -7.11 25.19
C GLY A 121 -3.70 -5.91 24.73
N MET A 122 -3.72 -4.85 25.52
CA MET A 122 -4.50 -3.65 25.23
C MET A 122 -4.01 -2.90 23.97
N HIS A 123 -2.73 -3.03 23.62
CA HIS A 123 -2.20 -2.43 22.40
C HIS A 123 -2.85 -3.00 21.12
N ALA A 124 -3.34 -4.25 21.15
CA ALA A 124 -4.00 -4.86 19.99
C ALA A 124 -5.32 -4.16 19.59
N SER A 125 -5.89 -3.38 20.48
CA SER A 125 -7.13 -2.62 20.23
C SER A 125 -6.90 -1.13 19.95
N ALA A 126 -5.66 -0.65 20.09
CA ALA A 126 -5.32 0.75 19.85
C ALA A 126 -5.42 1.08 18.35
N PRO A 127 -6.03 2.20 17.95
CA PRO A 127 -6.01 2.66 16.58
C PRO A 127 -4.59 3.09 16.16
N CYS A 128 -4.32 3.01 14.86
CA CYS A 128 -2.98 3.27 14.31
C CYS A 128 -2.43 4.64 14.73
N GLU A 129 -3.29 5.64 14.75
CA GLU A 129 -2.95 7.05 15.00
C GLU A 129 -2.55 7.35 16.45
N GLU A 130 -2.87 6.47 17.39
CA GLU A 130 -2.42 6.63 18.80
C GLU A 130 -0.93 6.38 18.94
N CYS A 131 -0.34 5.56 18.06
CA CYS A 131 1.08 5.27 18.07
C CYS A 131 1.82 5.97 16.93
N HIS A 132 1.20 6.02 15.76
CA HIS A 132 1.79 6.60 14.55
C HIS A 132 1.27 8.01 14.32
N MET A 133 1.93 9.00 14.93
CA MET A 133 1.56 10.42 14.83
C MET A 133 1.91 11.06 13.48
N SER A 134 2.65 10.35 12.64
CA SER A 134 3.04 10.76 11.30
C SER A 134 2.98 9.58 10.33
N ALA A 135 3.08 9.86 9.04
CA ALA A 135 3.17 8.81 8.01
C ALA A 135 4.53 8.07 8.00
N ALA A 136 5.46 8.46 8.86
CA ALA A 136 6.75 7.82 9.06
C ALA A 136 6.63 6.71 10.13
N PHE A 137 6.08 5.58 9.75
CA PHE A 137 5.76 4.48 10.68
C PHE A 137 7.00 3.87 11.35
N GLN A 138 8.17 3.94 10.73
CA GLN A 138 9.41 3.34 11.25
C GLN A 138 10.04 4.12 12.40
N ASP A 139 9.67 5.39 12.58
CA ASP A 139 10.26 6.27 13.60
C ASP A 139 9.52 6.17 14.94
N THR A 140 8.54 5.26 15.07
CA THR A 140 7.81 5.06 16.31
C THR A 140 8.69 4.35 17.34
N GLU A 141 8.83 4.97 18.50
CA GLU A 141 9.53 4.40 19.64
C GLU A 141 8.80 3.15 20.15
N SER A 142 9.56 2.17 20.62
CA SER A 142 9.02 0.88 21.10
C SER A 142 9.19 0.62 22.60
N GLU A 143 9.88 1.52 23.29
CA GLU A 143 10.09 1.39 24.73
C GLU A 143 8.86 1.88 25.50
N CYS A 144 8.47 1.16 26.55
CA CYS A 144 7.26 1.47 27.34
C CYS A 144 7.24 2.92 27.84
N ASN A 145 8.36 3.41 28.35
CA ASN A 145 8.47 4.76 28.89
C ASN A 145 8.47 5.87 27.83
N ALA A 146 8.62 5.55 26.56
CA ALA A 146 8.51 6.55 25.50
C ALA A 146 7.09 7.08 25.36
N CYS A 147 6.10 6.22 25.62
CA CYS A 147 4.68 6.57 25.54
C CYS A 147 4.06 6.73 26.95
N HIS A 148 4.45 5.87 27.92
CA HIS A 148 3.84 5.77 29.25
C HIS A 148 4.64 6.49 30.36
N LYS A 149 5.48 7.45 30.01
CA LYS A 149 6.30 8.18 30.97
C LYS A 149 5.47 8.92 32.03
N GLU A 150 4.35 9.50 31.60
CA GLU A 150 3.47 10.25 32.52
C GLU A 150 2.62 9.31 33.42
N ASP A 151 2.51 8.04 33.04
CA ASP A 151 1.78 7.01 33.78
C ASP A 151 2.68 6.31 34.83
N ASP A 152 3.97 6.65 34.88
CA ASP A 152 4.93 6.03 35.79
C ASP A 152 4.80 6.53 37.23
N GLU A 153 4.02 5.82 38.03
CA GLU A 153 3.84 6.07 39.47
C GLU A 153 5.14 5.96 40.26
N HIS A 154 6.14 5.20 39.73
CA HIS A 154 7.42 5.00 40.38
C HIS A 154 8.39 6.16 40.15
N LYS A 155 8.04 7.11 39.29
CA LYS A 155 8.86 8.29 38.98
C LYS A 155 10.29 7.92 38.59
N ALA A 156 10.42 6.92 37.75
CA ALA A 156 11.67 6.36 37.23
C ALA A 156 12.58 5.70 38.29
N SER A 157 12.14 5.54 39.54
CA SER A 157 12.96 4.96 40.58
C SER A 157 13.29 3.47 40.37
N LEU A 158 12.47 2.75 39.60
CA LEU A 158 12.66 1.33 39.27
C LEU A 158 13.29 1.10 37.90
N GLY A 159 13.71 2.17 37.22
CA GLY A 159 14.31 2.11 35.88
C GLY A 159 13.31 1.91 34.75
N PRO A 160 13.78 1.83 33.50
CA PRO A 160 12.92 1.84 32.32
C PRO A 160 12.38 0.46 31.89
N ALA A 161 12.82 -0.62 32.52
CA ALA A 161 12.49 -2.00 32.14
C ALA A 161 11.14 -2.46 32.73
N CYS A 162 10.08 -1.74 32.42
CA CYS A 162 8.73 -1.95 32.96
C CYS A 162 8.20 -3.38 32.75
N GLN A 163 8.58 -4.00 31.64
CA GLN A 163 8.21 -5.38 31.26
C GLN A 163 8.75 -6.46 32.21
N LEU A 164 9.69 -6.13 33.10
CA LEU A 164 10.15 -7.07 34.13
C LEU A 164 9.09 -7.31 35.20
N CYS A 165 8.20 -6.36 35.40
CA CYS A 165 7.17 -6.42 36.42
C CYS A 165 5.76 -6.38 35.86
N HIS A 166 5.54 -5.64 34.78
CA HIS A 166 4.23 -5.40 34.17
C HIS A 166 4.05 -6.14 32.85
N ASN A 167 2.80 -6.34 32.45
CA ASN A 167 2.45 -6.91 31.16
C ASN A 167 1.38 -6.05 30.44
N PRO A 168 1.29 -6.12 29.11
CA PRO A 168 0.41 -5.26 28.33
C PRO A 168 -1.08 -5.60 28.43
N ASN A 169 -1.47 -6.70 29.09
CA ASN A 169 -2.88 -7.04 29.25
C ASN A 169 -3.54 -6.28 30.39
N ASP A 170 -2.81 -6.12 31.49
CA ASP A 170 -3.29 -5.39 32.66
C ASP A 170 -2.08 -4.87 33.45
N TRP A 171 -1.95 -3.55 33.50
CA TRP A 171 -0.85 -2.87 34.18
C TRP A 171 -0.85 -3.08 35.70
N GLY A 172 -2.00 -3.34 36.29
CA GLY A 172 -2.16 -3.64 37.73
C GLY A 172 -1.72 -5.07 38.14
N ILE A 173 -1.56 -5.95 37.13
CA ILE A 173 -1.05 -7.31 37.36
C ILE A 173 0.45 -7.32 37.12
N TRP A 174 1.20 -7.46 38.21
CA TRP A 174 2.66 -7.51 38.16
C TRP A 174 3.18 -8.89 38.54
N LEU A 175 4.29 -9.29 37.90
CA LEU A 175 4.83 -10.66 37.94
C LEU A 175 6.25 -10.71 38.52
N PHE A 176 6.54 -9.85 39.48
CA PHE A 176 7.87 -9.82 40.09
C PHE A 176 7.97 -10.83 41.24
N GLU A 177 8.91 -11.76 41.14
CA GLU A 177 9.20 -12.74 42.20
C GLU A 177 10.61 -12.53 42.72
N HIS A 178 10.71 -12.09 43.98
CA HIS A 178 11.98 -11.82 44.63
C HIS A 178 12.91 -13.03 44.64
N ASP A 179 12.39 -14.22 44.88
CA ASP A 179 13.19 -15.44 45.05
C ASP A 179 13.88 -15.91 43.78
N THR A 180 13.35 -15.53 42.61
CA THR A 180 13.87 -15.93 41.31
C THR A 180 14.54 -14.78 40.54
N GLN A 181 14.17 -13.55 40.86
CA GLN A 181 14.61 -12.37 40.10
C GLN A 181 15.58 -11.45 40.84
N THR A 182 15.86 -11.75 42.12
CA THR A 182 16.86 -11.04 42.92
C THR A 182 17.71 -11.99 43.72
N ASP A 183 18.85 -11.48 44.24
CA ASP A 183 19.68 -12.23 45.22
C ASP A 183 19.11 -12.16 46.65
N PHE A 184 17.98 -11.46 46.86
CA PHE A 184 17.33 -11.29 48.11
C PHE A 184 16.02 -12.06 48.17
N LYS A 185 16.01 -13.15 48.95
CA LYS A 185 14.81 -13.96 49.16
C LYS A 185 13.93 -13.38 50.25
N LEU A 186 12.62 -13.40 50.04
CA LEU A 186 11.63 -13.02 51.03
C LEU A 186 11.21 -14.25 51.84
N ASP A 187 12.01 -14.58 52.86
CA ASP A 187 11.68 -15.67 53.79
C ASP A 187 10.66 -15.21 54.84
N GLY A 188 9.46 -15.76 54.81
CA GLY A 188 8.57 -15.73 55.98
C GLY A 188 7.49 -14.65 55.98
N ALA A 189 6.86 -14.38 54.86
CA ALA A 189 5.60 -13.62 54.85
C ALA A 189 4.39 -14.56 54.93
#